data_b7d78c9ab020ffd2818eea1d98900318
#
_entry.id   b7d78c9ab020ffd2818eea1d98900318
#
_cell.length_a   1.000
_cell.length_b   1.000
_cell.length_c   1.000
_cell.angle_alpha   90.00
_cell.angle_beta   90.00
_cell.angle_gamma   90.00
#
_symmetry.space_group_name_H-M   'P 1'
#
loop_
_entity.id
_entity.type
_entity.pdbx_description
1 polymer ?
#
loop_
_entity_poly.entity_id
_entity_poly.type
_entity_poly.pdbx_seq_one_letter_code
_entity_poly.pdbx_strand_id
1 'polypeptide(L)'
;MAQGPGVGDRQLLLSPDSPEMNRRAPDVAHVRLETTKGVIRLEMRRAWAPHGVDRFYNLVRHGFYDQAAVFRVRAGMWTQFGINGDPKIAQLWRQRTIPDDPLVESNTRGTLAFAFKDPNGRTTQVFINLRDNSATHDKEPFVPIAKIIEGMDVADALYSGYGEQAGGGIRAGKQDPVFAGGNEFLKREFPRLDYILKATIER
;
A
#
# COMPACT_ATOMS: atom_id res chain seq x y z
N MET A 1 -15.15 15.07 -8.50
CA MET A 1 -14.54 13.96 -9.25
C MET A 1 -13.02 14.10 -9.06
N ALA A 2 -12.39 13.18 -8.32
CA ALA A 2 -10.93 13.18 -8.18
C ALA A 2 -10.32 12.80 -9.54
N GLN A 3 -9.48 13.67 -10.08
CA GLN A 3 -8.73 13.36 -11.30
C GLN A 3 -7.75 12.23 -10.98
N GLY A 4 -7.74 11.17 -11.79
CA GLY A 4 -6.71 10.14 -11.75
C GLY A 4 -5.32 10.73 -12.05
N PRO A 5 -4.25 9.90 -11.96
CA PRO A 5 -2.90 10.37 -12.25
C PRO A 5 -2.84 11.07 -13.61
N GLY A 6 -2.09 12.17 -13.69
CA GLY A 6 -1.89 12.91 -14.94
C GLY A 6 -1.31 12.01 -16.02
N VAL A 7 -1.47 12.38 -17.28
CA VAL A 7 -0.97 11.57 -18.43
C VAL A 7 0.52 11.24 -18.30
N GLY A 8 1.33 12.17 -17.79
CA GLY A 8 2.75 11.97 -17.55
C GLY A 8 3.05 10.94 -16.46
N ASP A 9 2.29 10.95 -15.36
CA ASP A 9 2.45 9.99 -14.26
C ASP A 9 2.02 8.58 -14.70
N ARG A 10 0.95 8.45 -15.48
CA ARG A 10 0.51 7.17 -16.02
C ARG A 10 1.59 6.55 -16.93
N GLN A 11 2.27 7.34 -17.76
CA GLN A 11 3.37 6.85 -18.60
C GLN A 11 4.54 6.35 -17.75
N LEU A 12 4.87 7.04 -16.65
CA LEU A 12 5.91 6.60 -15.71
C LEU A 12 5.51 5.31 -14.99
N LEU A 13 4.25 5.18 -14.56
CA LEU A 13 3.74 3.94 -13.95
C LEU A 13 3.78 2.74 -14.91
N LEU A 14 3.75 2.97 -16.22
CA LEU A 14 3.96 1.94 -17.25
C LEU A 14 5.43 1.70 -17.59
N SER A 15 6.36 2.41 -16.95
CA SER A 15 7.80 2.30 -17.16
C SER A 15 8.54 2.06 -15.83
N PRO A 16 8.31 0.92 -15.14
CA PRO A 16 8.79 0.67 -13.79
C PRO A 16 10.32 0.68 -13.66
N ASP A 17 11.02 0.42 -14.74
CA ASP A 17 12.49 0.39 -14.77
C ASP A 17 13.10 1.77 -15.05
N SER A 18 12.27 2.82 -15.22
CA SER A 18 12.78 4.18 -15.44
C SER A 18 13.53 4.70 -14.19
N PRO A 19 14.58 5.53 -14.37
CA PRO A 19 15.28 6.15 -13.24
C PRO A 19 14.36 6.95 -12.32
N GLU A 20 13.30 7.56 -12.88
CA GLU A 20 12.30 8.33 -12.11
C GLU A 20 11.53 7.46 -11.09
N MET A 21 11.25 6.20 -11.43
CA MET A 21 10.54 5.25 -10.56
C MET A 21 11.48 4.56 -9.56
N ASN A 22 12.79 4.78 -9.65
CA ASN A 22 13.83 4.13 -8.84
C ASN A 22 14.74 5.13 -8.12
N ARG A 23 14.26 6.35 -7.86
CA ARG A 23 15.01 7.36 -7.10
C ARG A 23 15.16 6.97 -5.65
N ARG A 24 16.30 7.30 -5.06
CA ARG A 24 16.48 7.24 -3.61
C ARG A 24 15.51 8.22 -2.95
N ALA A 25 14.75 7.76 -1.94
CA ALA A 25 13.92 8.60 -1.11
C ALA A 25 14.76 9.47 -0.16
N PRO A 26 14.23 10.60 0.33
CA PRO A 26 14.80 11.31 1.47
C PRO A 26 14.91 10.41 2.70
N ASP A 27 15.79 10.75 3.63
CA ASP A 27 15.98 9.97 4.86
C ASP A 27 14.73 9.98 5.74
N VAL A 28 13.99 11.08 5.72
CA VAL A 28 12.64 11.20 6.29
C VAL A 28 11.73 11.87 5.26
N ALA A 29 10.52 11.35 5.10
CA ALA A 29 9.49 11.95 4.27
C ALA A 29 8.10 11.74 4.88
N HIS A 30 7.18 12.67 4.62
CA HIS A 30 5.81 12.57 5.06
C HIS A 30 4.89 12.26 3.89
N VAL A 31 3.91 11.39 4.14
CA VAL A 31 2.90 11.01 3.16
C VAL A 31 1.53 11.33 3.72
N ARG A 32 0.71 11.97 2.90
CA ARG A 32 -0.69 12.22 3.15
C ARG A 32 -1.53 11.27 2.30
N LEU A 33 -2.31 10.42 2.95
CA LEU A 33 -3.30 9.56 2.32
C LEU A 33 -4.69 10.18 2.55
N GLU A 34 -5.32 10.67 1.50
CA GLU A 34 -6.72 11.07 1.52
C GLU A 34 -7.56 9.82 1.26
N THR A 35 -8.37 9.43 2.23
CA THR A 35 -9.23 8.26 2.12
C THR A 35 -10.70 8.65 2.08
N THR A 36 -11.57 7.71 1.74
CA THR A 36 -13.02 7.89 1.84
C THR A 36 -13.52 8.11 3.27
N LYS A 37 -12.69 7.86 4.29
CA LYS A 37 -13.01 8.04 5.72
C LYS A 37 -12.34 9.26 6.36
N GLY A 38 -11.40 9.87 5.68
CA GLY A 38 -10.61 10.99 6.20
C GLY A 38 -9.16 10.91 5.77
N VAL A 39 -8.31 11.66 6.48
CA VAL A 39 -6.88 11.76 6.17
C VAL A 39 -6.07 10.92 7.15
N ILE A 40 -5.10 10.18 6.61
CA ILE A 40 -4.04 9.50 7.38
C ILE A 40 -2.71 10.14 6.97
N ARG A 41 -1.89 10.54 7.95
CA ARG A 41 -0.55 11.05 7.72
C ARG A 41 0.48 10.06 8.23
N LEU A 42 1.49 9.78 7.42
CA LEU A 42 2.55 8.85 7.69
C LEU A 42 3.89 9.57 7.72
N GLU A 43 4.76 9.19 8.64
CA GLU A 43 6.18 9.49 8.59
C GLU A 43 6.93 8.25 8.11
N MET A 44 7.63 8.36 6.98
CA MET A 44 8.55 7.33 6.47
C MET A 44 9.96 7.61 6.95
N ARG A 45 10.68 6.55 7.32
CA ARG A 45 12.11 6.62 7.67
C ARG A 45 12.90 5.63 6.84
N ARG A 46 13.73 6.15 5.93
CA ARG A 46 14.51 5.31 5.00
C ARG A 46 15.44 4.34 5.73
N ALA A 47 15.96 4.74 6.88
CA ALA A 47 16.83 3.88 7.70
C ALA A 47 16.13 2.60 8.23
N TRP A 48 14.79 2.58 8.29
CA TRP A 48 14.06 1.39 8.73
C TRP A 48 14.03 0.29 7.66
N ALA A 49 13.87 0.68 6.39
CA ALA A 49 13.75 -0.26 5.27
C ALA A 49 14.09 0.44 3.95
N PRO A 50 15.36 0.58 3.58
CA PRO A 50 15.78 1.36 2.42
C PRO A 50 15.10 0.98 1.11
N HIS A 51 15.00 -0.33 0.79
CA HIS A 51 14.35 -0.81 -0.43
C HIS A 51 12.84 -0.54 -0.41
N GLY A 52 12.19 -0.84 0.71
CA GLY A 52 10.74 -0.62 0.87
C GLY A 52 10.39 0.87 0.82
N VAL A 53 11.13 1.72 1.51
CA VAL A 53 10.88 3.17 1.52
C VAL A 53 11.11 3.78 0.14
N ASP A 54 12.21 3.44 -0.56
CA ASP A 54 12.47 3.93 -1.91
C ASP A 54 11.34 3.51 -2.88
N ARG A 55 10.86 2.26 -2.80
CA ARG A 55 9.72 1.77 -3.58
C ARG A 55 8.45 2.54 -3.27
N PHE A 56 8.04 2.62 -2.02
CA PHE A 56 6.79 3.26 -1.62
C PHE A 56 6.79 4.76 -1.95
N TYR A 57 7.91 5.46 -1.67
CA TYR A 57 8.08 6.87 -1.99
C TYR A 57 7.84 7.17 -3.47
N ASN A 58 8.48 6.42 -4.37
CA ASN A 58 8.33 6.65 -5.81
C ASN A 58 6.91 6.30 -6.30
N LEU A 59 6.30 5.25 -5.78
CA LEU A 59 4.91 4.89 -6.09
C LEU A 59 3.93 5.99 -5.65
N VAL A 60 4.09 6.53 -4.44
CA VAL A 60 3.27 7.66 -3.95
C VAL A 60 3.49 8.90 -4.82
N ARG A 61 4.74 9.24 -5.08
CA ARG A 61 5.13 10.43 -5.84
C ARG A 61 4.52 10.48 -7.25
N HIS A 62 4.28 9.33 -7.85
CA HIS A 62 3.72 9.20 -9.21
C HIS A 62 2.26 8.71 -9.22
N GLY A 63 1.54 8.80 -8.08
CA GLY A 63 0.11 8.55 -8.02
C GLY A 63 -0.30 7.07 -8.17
N PHE A 64 0.61 6.11 -7.90
CA PHE A 64 0.28 4.69 -8.00
C PHE A 64 -0.87 4.29 -7.08
N TYR A 65 -0.95 4.89 -5.88
CA TYR A 65 -1.97 4.58 -4.88
C TYR A 65 -3.25 5.42 -5.04
N ASP A 66 -3.31 6.35 -6.00
CA ASP A 66 -4.50 7.14 -6.26
C ASP A 66 -5.64 6.22 -6.70
N GLN A 67 -6.80 6.38 -6.08
CA GLN A 67 -7.99 5.52 -6.26
C GLN A 67 -7.74 4.04 -5.95
N ALA A 68 -6.73 3.70 -5.17
CA ALA A 68 -6.49 2.31 -4.76
C ALA A 68 -7.51 1.87 -3.70
N ALA A 69 -8.16 0.73 -3.94
CA ALA A 69 -9.09 0.15 -2.99
C ALA A 69 -8.36 -0.39 -1.75
N VAL A 70 -8.98 -0.19 -0.59
CA VAL A 70 -8.63 -0.89 0.65
C VAL A 70 -9.38 -2.22 0.63
N PHE A 71 -8.81 -3.19 -0.06
CA PHE A 71 -9.51 -4.43 -0.45
C PHE A 71 -9.53 -5.51 0.64
N ARG A 72 -8.72 -5.37 1.69
CA ARG A 72 -8.64 -6.34 2.79
C ARG A 72 -8.51 -5.65 4.12
N VAL A 73 -9.53 -5.79 4.95
CA VAL A 73 -9.52 -5.26 6.32
C VAL A 73 -9.88 -6.37 7.30
N ARG A 74 -8.94 -6.74 8.17
CA ARG A 74 -9.21 -7.55 9.36
C ARG A 74 -9.35 -6.63 10.55
N ALA A 75 -10.60 -6.42 10.95
CA ALA A 75 -10.94 -5.47 12.01
C ALA A 75 -10.08 -5.69 13.27
N GLY A 76 -9.48 -4.61 13.79
CA GLY A 76 -8.60 -4.63 14.94
C GLY A 76 -7.26 -5.34 14.73
N MET A 77 -6.92 -5.77 13.52
CA MET A 77 -5.65 -6.44 13.22
C MET A 77 -4.80 -5.66 12.21
N TRP A 78 -5.29 -5.54 10.97
CA TRP A 78 -4.62 -4.77 9.91
C TRP A 78 -5.56 -4.40 8.77
N THR A 79 -5.16 -3.41 7.99
CA THR A 79 -5.82 -2.99 6.76
C THR A 79 -4.83 -2.92 5.61
N GLN A 80 -5.18 -3.48 4.43
CA GLN A 80 -4.27 -3.68 3.30
C GLN A 80 -4.82 -3.04 2.02
N PHE A 81 -3.92 -2.37 1.29
CA PHE A 81 -4.18 -1.76 -0.02
C PHE A 81 -2.94 -1.88 -0.91
N GLY A 82 -2.98 -1.33 -2.13
CA GLY A 82 -1.81 -1.21 -3.01
C GLY A 82 -1.82 -2.13 -4.22
N ILE A 83 -3.00 -2.56 -4.67
CA ILE A 83 -3.22 -3.00 -6.04
C ILE A 83 -3.78 -1.80 -6.80
N ASN A 84 -3.12 -1.38 -7.88
CA ASN A 84 -3.56 -0.23 -8.66
C ASN A 84 -4.91 -0.51 -9.33
N GLY A 85 -5.79 0.50 -9.40
CA GLY A 85 -7.12 0.36 -9.98
C GLY A 85 -7.14 0.15 -11.50
N ASP A 86 -6.06 0.47 -12.22
CA ASP A 86 -5.86 0.15 -13.65
C ASP A 86 -5.22 -1.24 -13.78
N PRO A 87 -5.91 -2.22 -14.38
CA PRO A 87 -5.39 -3.58 -14.52
C PRO A 87 -4.04 -3.69 -15.23
N LYS A 88 -3.76 -2.80 -16.21
CA LYS A 88 -2.50 -2.82 -16.96
C LYS A 88 -1.32 -2.45 -16.04
N ILE A 89 -1.51 -1.41 -15.23
CA ILE A 89 -0.51 -0.98 -14.24
C ILE A 89 -0.38 -2.07 -13.16
N ALA A 90 -1.50 -2.55 -12.63
CA ALA A 90 -1.51 -3.56 -11.57
C ALA A 90 -0.75 -4.84 -11.98
N GLN A 91 -1.03 -5.38 -13.17
CA GLN A 91 -0.36 -6.58 -13.70
C GLN A 91 1.14 -6.36 -13.90
N LEU A 92 1.54 -5.21 -14.43
CA LEU A 92 2.94 -4.87 -14.64
C LEU A 92 3.71 -4.83 -13.32
N TRP A 93 3.17 -4.15 -12.31
CA TRP A 93 3.80 -3.99 -11.00
C TRP A 93 3.74 -5.25 -10.14
N ARG A 94 2.81 -6.17 -10.40
CA ARG A 94 2.74 -7.49 -9.75
C ARG A 94 4.03 -8.31 -9.94
N GLN A 95 4.78 -8.04 -11.01
CA GLN A 95 6.02 -8.74 -11.36
C GLN A 95 7.29 -7.99 -10.89
N ARG A 96 7.15 -6.81 -10.27
CA ARG A 96 8.28 -5.94 -9.90
C ARG A 96 8.61 -6.06 -8.43
N THR A 97 9.30 -7.12 -8.08
CA THR A 97 9.72 -7.38 -6.70
C THR A 97 10.90 -6.51 -6.27
N ILE A 98 11.06 -6.36 -4.96
CA ILE A 98 12.23 -5.77 -4.31
C ILE A 98 12.80 -6.74 -3.28
N PRO A 99 14.14 -6.69 -3.01
CA PRO A 99 14.76 -7.46 -1.94
C PRO A 99 14.13 -7.14 -0.58
N ASP A 100 14.16 -8.11 0.33
CA ASP A 100 13.75 -7.86 1.71
C ASP A 100 14.77 -6.96 2.41
N ASP A 101 14.26 -6.04 3.23
CA ASP A 101 15.08 -5.25 4.15
C ASP A 101 15.22 -5.98 5.48
N PRO A 102 16.29 -5.73 6.24
CA PRO A 102 16.40 -6.24 7.61
C PRO A 102 15.35 -5.57 8.51
N LEU A 103 14.83 -6.31 9.49
CA LEU A 103 13.90 -5.76 10.48
C LEU A 103 14.65 -4.80 11.41
N VAL A 104 14.33 -3.53 11.36
CA VAL A 104 14.86 -2.46 12.21
C VAL A 104 13.79 -1.97 13.19
N GLU A 105 12.55 -1.83 12.73
CA GLU A 105 11.41 -1.36 13.52
C GLU A 105 10.38 -2.50 13.66
N SER A 106 9.71 -2.57 14.82
CA SER A 106 8.70 -3.59 15.11
C SER A 106 7.33 -3.24 14.52
N ASN A 107 6.55 -4.29 14.21
CA ASN A 107 5.17 -4.19 13.69
C ASN A 107 4.17 -3.78 14.80
N THR A 108 4.40 -2.64 15.41
CA THR A 108 3.51 -2.07 16.43
C THR A 108 2.31 -1.35 15.79
N ARG A 109 1.29 -1.02 16.60
CA ARG A 109 0.11 -0.27 16.13
C ARG A 109 0.50 1.01 15.39
N GLY A 110 -0.07 1.21 14.22
CA GLY A 110 0.12 2.38 13.36
C GLY A 110 1.31 2.25 12.40
N THR A 111 2.11 1.19 12.45
CA THR A 111 3.18 0.99 11.46
C THR A 111 2.62 0.48 10.14
N LEU A 112 3.25 0.90 9.03
CA LEU A 112 2.99 0.48 7.66
C LEU A 112 4.11 -0.43 7.19
N ALA A 113 3.79 -1.60 6.66
CA ALA A 113 4.76 -2.54 6.10
C ALA A 113 4.28 -3.11 4.76
N PHE A 114 5.21 -3.63 3.94
CA PHE A 114 4.83 -4.36 2.73
C PHE A 114 4.26 -5.74 3.06
N ALA A 115 3.17 -6.09 2.35
CA ALA A 115 2.74 -7.47 2.24
C ALA A 115 3.61 -8.21 1.21
N PHE A 116 3.85 -9.50 1.44
CA PHE A 116 4.58 -10.36 0.53
C PHE A 116 3.95 -11.74 0.47
N LYS A 117 4.29 -12.50 -0.56
CA LYS A 117 3.91 -13.91 -0.70
C LYS A 117 5.09 -14.83 -0.39
N ASP A 118 6.23 -14.52 -0.96
CA ASP A 118 7.47 -15.30 -0.86
C ASP A 118 8.62 -14.35 -0.44
N PRO A 119 9.72 -14.84 0.14
CA PRO A 119 10.90 -14.04 0.42
C PRO A 119 11.38 -13.27 -0.81
N ASN A 120 11.78 -12.01 -0.64
CA ASN A 120 12.09 -11.06 -1.71
C ASN A 120 10.95 -10.85 -2.71
N GLY A 121 9.71 -11.09 -2.28
CA GLY A 121 8.50 -11.01 -3.11
C GLY A 121 7.66 -9.77 -2.89
N ARG A 122 8.14 -8.76 -2.16
CA ARG A 122 7.46 -7.49 -1.95
C ARG A 122 7.35 -6.73 -3.27
N THR A 123 6.16 -6.23 -3.60
CA THR A 123 5.92 -5.46 -4.84
C THR A 123 5.38 -4.06 -4.55
N THR A 124 4.05 -3.94 -4.38
CA THR A 124 3.37 -2.65 -4.19
C THR A 124 2.36 -2.64 -3.05
N GLN A 125 1.93 -3.82 -2.58
CA GLN A 125 0.90 -3.92 -1.57
C GLN A 125 1.49 -3.66 -0.18
N VAL A 126 0.78 -2.84 0.60
CA VAL A 126 1.15 -2.47 1.96
C VAL A 126 -0.04 -2.67 2.91
N PHE A 127 0.26 -2.84 4.18
CA PHE A 127 -0.75 -2.89 5.23
C PHE A 127 -0.37 -2.01 6.41
N ILE A 128 -1.40 -1.48 7.09
CA ILE A 128 -1.27 -0.75 8.35
C ILE A 128 -1.62 -1.70 9.49
N ASN A 129 -0.78 -1.77 10.50
CA ASN A 129 -1.05 -2.50 11.73
C ASN A 129 -2.07 -1.73 12.59
N LEU A 130 -3.26 -2.31 12.82
CA LEU A 130 -4.30 -1.71 13.67
C LEU A 130 -4.14 -2.06 15.15
N ARG A 131 -3.22 -2.95 15.48
CA ARG A 131 -2.79 -3.30 16.83
C ARG A 131 -1.29 -3.61 16.83
N ASP A 132 -0.73 -3.94 17.98
CA ASP A 132 0.59 -4.54 18.06
C ASP A 132 0.54 -5.99 17.52
N ASN A 133 1.21 -6.20 16.39
CA ASN A 133 1.36 -7.48 15.72
C ASN A 133 2.80 -8.02 15.78
N SER A 134 3.69 -7.39 16.57
CA SER A 134 5.12 -7.73 16.66
C SER A 134 5.37 -9.20 16.99
N ALA A 135 4.59 -9.78 17.90
CA ALA A 135 4.73 -11.18 18.30
C ALA A 135 4.65 -12.19 17.14
N THR A 136 4.01 -11.82 16.04
CA THR A 136 3.84 -12.66 14.84
C THR A 136 4.57 -12.11 13.62
N HIS A 137 4.38 -10.81 13.32
CA HIS A 137 4.90 -10.21 12.09
C HIS A 137 6.41 -10.01 12.11
N ASP A 138 7.03 -9.76 13.27
CA ASP A 138 8.48 -9.58 13.36
C ASP A 138 9.27 -10.90 13.15
N LYS A 139 8.58 -12.03 13.12
CA LYS A 139 9.17 -13.35 12.79
C LYS A 139 9.18 -13.64 11.28
N GLU A 140 8.54 -12.78 10.51
CA GLU A 140 8.40 -12.84 9.06
C GLU A 140 9.01 -11.55 8.48
N PRO A 141 9.38 -11.49 7.20
CA PRO A 141 9.97 -10.28 6.60
C PRO A 141 8.94 -9.14 6.35
N PHE A 142 8.01 -8.92 7.29
CA PHE A 142 7.16 -7.75 7.33
C PHE A 142 7.90 -6.58 7.97
N VAL A 143 8.64 -5.83 7.17
CA VAL A 143 9.49 -4.75 7.66
C VAL A 143 8.76 -3.42 7.56
N PRO A 144 8.51 -2.71 8.70
CA PRO A 144 7.91 -1.40 8.69
C PRO A 144 8.73 -0.37 7.90
N ILE A 145 8.04 0.42 7.09
CA ILE A 145 8.61 1.51 6.28
C ILE A 145 8.17 2.89 6.76
N ALA A 146 7.08 2.94 7.51
CA ALA A 146 6.48 4.19 7.98
C ALA A 146 5.64 3.95 9.24
N LYS A 147 5.25 5.05 9.89
CA LYS A 147 4.31 5.06 11.01
C LYS A 147 3.29 6.16 10.85
N ILE A 148 2.05 5.91 11.25
CA ILE A 148 1.00 6.92 11.34
C ILE A 148 1.37 7.93 12.42
N ILE A 149 1.36 9.20 12.04
CA ILE A 149 1.54 10.35 12.94
C ILE A 149 0.21 11.09 13.18
N GLU A 150 -0.79 10.91 12.30
CA GLU A 150 -2.14 11.49 12.41
C GLU A 150 -3.14 10.59 11.67
N GLY A 151 -4.38 10.46 12.20
CA GLY A 151 -5.48 9.73 11.54
C GLY A 151 -5.50 8.24 11.83
N MET A 152 -5.04 7.79 12.99
CA MET A 152 -5.14 6.38 13.40
C MET A 152 -6.60 5.94 13.56
N ASP A 153 -7.48 6.82 14.01
CA ASP A 153 -8.93 6.62 14.08
C ASP A 153 -9.56 6.44 12.68
N VAL A 154 -9.05 7.15 11.68
CA VAL A 154 -9.45 6.96 10.28
C VAL A 154 -9.06 5.56 9.80
N ALA A 155 -7.85 5.10 10.12
CA ALA A 155 -7.39 3.75 9.77
C ALA A 155 -8.28 2.67 10.42
N ASP A 156 -8.69 2.85 11.67
CA ASP A 156 -9.61 1.95 12.39
C ASP A 156 -11.03 1.95 11.78
N ALA A 157 -11.46 3.07 11.20
CA ALA A 157 -12.80 3.25 10.63
C ALA A 157 -12.94 2.70 9.20
N LEU A 158 -11.88 2.21 8.58
CA LEU A 158 -11.92 1.62 7.23
C LEU A 158 -12.82 0.38 7.21
N TYR A 159 -13.65 0.28 6.18
CA TYR A 159 -14.70 -0.71 6.10
C TYR A 159 -14.18 -2.15 6.10
N SER A 160 -14.56 -2.92 7.10
CA SER A 160 -14.12 -4.30 7.34
C SER A 160 -15.15 -5.37 6.98
N GLY A 161 -16.36 -4.99 6.52
CA GLY A 161 -17.46 -5.93 6.34
C GLY A 161 -17.24 -7.01 5.29
N TYR A 162 -16.29 -6.83 4.37
CA TYR A 162 -15.90 -7.88 3.43
C TYR A 162 -14.71 -8.73 3.92
N GLY A 163 -14.03 -8.31 4.98
CA GLY A 163 -12.89 -9.03 5.51
C GLY A 163 -11.83 -9.35 4.44
N GLU A 164 -11.72 -10.61 4.09
CA GLU A 164 -10.77 -11.11 3.08
C GLU A 164 -11.41 -11.46 1.73
N GLN A 165 -12.70 -11.18 1.52
CA GLN A 165 -13.43 -11.63 0.33
C GLN A 165 -13.02 -10.88 -0.95
N ALA A 166 -12.70 -9.58 -0.80
CA ALA A 166 -12.40 -8.71 -1.93
C ALA A 166 -10.95 -8.81 -2.46
N GLY A 167 -10.15 -9.71 -1.97
CA GLY A 167 -8.76 -9.88 -2.42
C GLY A 167 -7.80 -10.37 -1.35
N GLY A 168 -8.33 -10.83 -0.23
CA GLY A 168 -7.54 -11.37 0.88
C GLY A 168 -7.23 -12.86 0.73
N GLY A 169 -7.01 -13.47 1.87
CA GLY A 169 -6.64 -14.87 2.00
C GLY A 169 -5.15 -15.06 2.23
N ILE A 170 -4.80 -16.27 2.63
CA ILE A 170 -3.38 -16.62 2.87
C ILE A 170 -2.63 -16.53 1.55
N ARG A 171 -1.50 -15.80 1.57
CA ARG A 171 -0.58 -15.66 0.43
C ARG A 171 -1.28 -15.23 -0.87
N ALA A 172 -2.13 -14.20 -0.77
CA ALA A 172 -2.80 -13.57 -1.92
C ALA A 172 -3.78 -14.48 -2.70
N GLY A 173 -4.35 -15.50 -2.06
CA GLY A 173 -5.16 -16.52 -2.74
C GLY A 173 -6.41 -16.04 -3.50
N LYS A 174 -6.89 -14.80 -3.27
CA LYS A 174 -8.10 -14.24 -3.91
C LYS A 174 -7.84 -12.98 -4.75
N GLN A 175 -6.61 -12.71 -5.13
CA GLN A 175 -6.25 -11.43 -5.77
C GLN A 175 -6.35 -11.44 -7.29
N ASP A 176 -6.37 -12.58 -7.95
CA ASP A 176 -6.38 -12.66 -9.43
C ASP A 176 -7.54 -11.87 -10.07
N PRO A 177 -8.80 -11.94 -9.58
CA PRO A 177 -9.87 -11.11 -10.13
C PRO A 177 -9.64 -9.61 -9.95
N VAL A 178 -8.99 -9.19 -8.86
CA VAL A 178 -8.66 -7.78 -8.61
C VAL A 178 -7.62 -7.30 -9.60
N PHE A 179 -6.56 -8.08 -9.84
CA PHE A 179 -5.55 -7.75 -10.84
C PHE A 179 -6.10 -7.74 -12.28
N ALA A 180 -7.07 -8.60 -12.58
CA ALA A 180 -7.66 -8.68 -13.91
C ALA A 180 -8.71 -7.59 -14.16
N GLY A 181 -9.52 -7.24 -13.16
CA GLY A 181 -10.67 -6.36 -13.33
C GLY A 181 -10.53 -4.98 -12.68
N GLY A 182 -9.50 -4.78 -11.85
CA GLY A 182 -9.21 -3.49 -11.21
C GLY A 182 -10.39 -2.89 -10.45
N ASN A 183 -10.47 -1.57 -10.47
CA ASN A 183 -11.54 -0.84 -9.77
C ASN A 183 -12.95 -1.09 -10.33
N GLU A 184 -13.09 -1.42 -11.61
CA GLU A 184 -14.41 -1.74 -12.18
C GLU A 184 -14.97 -3.02 -11.55
N PHE A 185 -14.14 -4.06 -11.43
CA PHE A 185 -14.49 -5.29 -10.73
C PHE A 185 -14.83 -5.02 -9.27
N LEU A 186 -13.96 -4.30 -8.54
CA LEU A 186 -14.17 -4.03 -7.12
C LEU A 186 -15.43 -3.20 -6.84
N LYS A 187 -15.71 -2.18 -7.64
CA LYS A 187 -16.93 -1.35 -7.47
C LYS A 187 -18.21 -2.13 -7.74
N ARG A 188 -18.18 -3.08 -8.66
CA ARG A 188 -19.33 -3.92 -8.99
C ARG A 188 -19.58 -4.99 -7.92
N GLU A 189 -18.54 -5.73 -7.52
CA GLU A 189 -18.68 -6.87 -6.61
C GLU A 189 -18.60 -6.48 -5.12
N PHE A 190 -17.90 -5.39 -4.81
CA PHE A 190 -17.61 -4.94 -3.46
C PHE A 190 -17.85 -3.42 -3.28
N PRO A 191 -19.08 -2.92 -3.54
CA PRO A 191 -19.36 -1.47 -3.66
C PRO A 191 -19.15 -0.67 -2.37
N ARG A 192 -18.98 -1.32 -1.21
CA ARG A 192 -18.78 -0.66 0.08
C ARG A 192 -17.31 -0.52 0.49
N LEU A 193 -16.37 -0.95 -0.36
CA LEU A 193 -14.95 -0.77 -0.05
C LEU A 193 -14.60 0.72 0.08
N ASP A 194 -13.72 1.00 1.01
CA ASP A 194 -13.06 2.30 1.11
C ASP A 194 -11.88 2.39 0.12
N TYR A 195 -11.48 3.61 -0.20
CA TYR A 195 -10.43 3.90 -1.17
C TYR A 195 -9.42 4.90 -0.61
N ILE A 196 -8.17 4.75 -1.03
CA ILE A 196 -7.18 5.84 -1.00
C ILE A 196 -7.53 6.74 -2.20
N LEU A 197 -8.18 7.86 -1.96
CA LEU A 197 -8.59 8.79 -3.03
C LEU A 197 -7.37 9.43 -3.68
N LYS A 198 -6.38 9.79 -2.85
CA LYS A 198 -5.11 10.37 -3.27
C LYS A 198 -4.01 10.09 -2.25
N ALA A 199 -2.81 9.84 -2.75
CA ALA A 199 -1.59 9.74 -1.94
C ALA A 199 -0.57 10.78 -2.41
N THR A 200 -0.02 11.59 -1.50
CA THR A 200 0.91 12.66 -1.83
C THR A 200 2.09 12.70 -0.86
N ILE A 201 3.26 13.05 -1.39
CA ILE A 201 4.41 13.43 -0.55
C ILE A 201 4.18 14.87 -0.08
N GLU A 202 4.21 15.09 1.24
CA GLU A 202 4.15 16.43 1.83
C GLU A 202 5.54 17.06 1.81
N ARG A 203 5.59 18.38 1.60
CA ARG A 203 6.83 19.17 1.60
C ARG A 203 7.14 19.68 2.98
#